data_2456dae3f75b89f27887833bcca6cff5
#
_entry.id   2456dae3f75b89f27887833bcca6cff5
#
_cell.length_a   1.000
_cell.length_b   1.000
_cell.length_c   1.000
_cell.angle_alpha   90.00
_cell.angle_beta   90.00
_cell.angle_gamma   90.00
#
_symmetry.space_group_name_H-M   'P 1'
#
loop_
_entity.id
_entity.type
_entity.pdbx_description
1 polymer ?
#
loop_
_entity_poly.entity_id
_entity_poly.type
_entity_poly.pdbx_seq_one_letter_code
_entity_poly.pdbx_strand_id
1 'polypeptide(L)'
;MNVATVDGHKERFIKLLHELFQLDKPELDFGLYRIMHAKSDQLSRFIRVDLAQAIEEAFAEQGEQQLTAMRQEIEEKRRQAEELGAPDPDSVPAVKQARAAYDVAKREQNASTDIYDHLYRFFSRYYDKGDFMSRRRHVAENDSRAAPYAVPYDGREVYLHWANKDQYYVKSSETLANFTFNLNEALKKLHGSAAQAGLGFDSVDAALKVHCRVVDATEGEHNDVKESTERFFIIHHDEPVRLQGADLVLQFEYRPDLEKTGKSPTWQKKRLEEAEDLIMASLRTTDGVAAFREGLATRAPTDKQKERTLLGKYLQQYTARNTMDYFIHKDLGGFLSRELDFYIKNEILRLDDIDNADVLIVEQQLKKIQVLRKIAKQIIVFLAQLENFQKKLWLKKKFVTGAGYCVSLVLLKSNENLLKKIFYDTRQRQQWLEIFSLDMADLESELRNISIADLLEKEKYKYLMADTGLLGEAVQSEVLSS
;
A
#
# COMPACT_ATOMS: atom_id res chain seq x y z
N MET A 1 -18.71 -14.15 -24.48
CA MET A 1 -17.52 -13.40 -24.11
C MET A 1 -16.71 -14.26 -23.15
N ASN A 2 -15.42 -14.43 -23.43
CA ASN A 2 -14.58 -15.45 -22.80
C ASN A 2 -14.27 -15.17 -21.32
N VAL A 3 -14.19 -16.23 -20.51
CA VAL A 3 -13.65 -16.23 -19.13
C VAL A 3 -12.33 -15.45 -19.03
N ALA A 4 -11.50 -15.47 -20.07
CA ALA A 4 -10.26 -14.72 -20.19
C ALA A 4 -10.42 -13.18 -20.10
N THR A 5 -11.59 -12.60 -20.36
CA THR A 5 -11.83 -11.16 -20.26
C THR A 5 -12.19 -10.72 -18.84
N VAL A 6 -12.88 -11.57 -18.07
CA VAL A 6 -13.26 -11.31 -16.66
C VAL A 6 -12.01 -11.28 -15.78
N ASP A 7 -11.15 -12.29 -15.96
CA ASP A 7 -9.88 -12.36 -15.23
C ASP A 7 -8.98 -11.16 -15.53
N GLY A 8 -8.96 -10.68 -16.78
CA GLY A 8 -8.16 -9.52 -17.16
C GLY A 8 -8.59 -8.20 -16.47
N HIS A 9 -9.89 -7.94 -16.30
CA HIS A 9 -10.39 -6.74 -15.61
C HIS A 9 -10.15 -6.81 -14.10
N LYS A 10 -10.37 -7.98 -13.50
CA LYS A 10 -10.08 -8.26 -12.10
C LYS A 10 -8.60 -8.07 -11.79
N GLU A 11 -7.71 -8.69 -12.56
CA GLU A 11 -6.26 -8.57 -12.37
C GLU A 11 -5.77 -7.12 -12.53
N ARG A 12 -6.28 -6.41 -13.53
CA ARG A 12 -5.94 -5.00 -13.74
C ARG A 12 -6.36 -4.13 -12.57
N PHE A 13 -7.52 -4.39 -11.98
CA PHE A 13 -7.99 -3.68 -10.81
C PHE A 13 -7.19 -4.06 -9.54
N ILE A 14 -6.90 -5.34 -9.35
CA ILE A 14 -6.04 -5.82 -8.26
C ILE A 14 -4.67 -5.14 -8.33
N LYS A 15 -4.07 -5.06 -9.51
CA LYS A 15 -2.79 -4.37 -9.70
C LYS A 15 -2.87 -2.90 -9.31
N LEU A 16 -3.94 -2.20 -9.73
CA LEU A 16 -4.17 -0.81 -9.32
C LEU A 16 -4.27 -0.69 -7.79
N LEU A 17 -4.99 -1.59 -7.10
CA LEU A 17 -5.10 -1.58 -5.64
C LEU A 17 -3.75 -1.81 -4.95
N HIS A 18 -2.90 -2.69 -5.48
CA HIS A 18 -1.54 -2.85 -4.97
C HIS A 18 -0.72 -1.56 -5.08
N GLU A 19 -0.85 -0.83 -6.19
CA GLU A 19 -0.22 0.48 -6.37
C GLU A 19 -0.82 1.54 -5.40
N LEU A 20 -2.15 1.59 -5.27
CA LEU A 20 -2.84 2.54 -4.39
C LEU A 20 -2.48 2.35 -2.91
N PHE A 21 -2.36 1.10 -2.47
CA PHE A 21 -1.98 0.77 -1.11
C PHE A 21 -0.47 0.66 -0.91
N GLN A 22 0.32 1.05 -1.91
CA GLN A 22 1.79 1.06 -1.84
C GLN A 22 2.40 -0.31 -1.46
N LEU A 23 1.73 -1.41 -1.81
CA LEU A 23 2.19 -2.78 -1.55
C LEU A 23 3.17 -3.29 -2.62
N ASP A 24 3.36 -2.54 -3.68
CA ASP A 24 4.25 -2.84 -4.80
C ASP A 24 5.74 -2.57 -4.50
N LYS A 25 6.05 -1.99 -3.34
CA LYS A 25 7.40 -1.59 -2.92
C LYS A 25 7.77 -2.18 -1.56
N PRO A 26 7.80 -3.52 -1.41
CA PRO A 26 8.08 -4.19 -0.13
C PRO A 26 9.49 -3.91 0.40
N GLU A 27 10.39 -3.46 -0.49
CA GLU A 27 11.76 -3.11 -0.12
C GLU A 27 11.89 -1.82 0.70
N LEU A 28 10.86 -0.95 0.73
CA LEU A 28 10.89 0.31 1.46
C LEU A 28 10.38 0.12 2.90
N ASP A 29 11.14 0.59 3.89
CA ASP A 29 10.82 0.47 5.32
C ASP A 29 10.93 1.83 6.03
N PHE A 30 10.06 2.77 5.65
CA PHE A 30 9.99 4.08 6.32
C PHE A 30 8.59 4.70 6.19
N GLY A 31 8.25 5.59 7.11
CA GLY A 31 7.02 6.38 7.06
C GLY A 31 5.77 5.54 6.78
N LEU A 32 5.04 5.89 5.71
CA LEU A 32 3.81 5.21 5.31
C LEU A 32 4.04 3.74 4.90
N TYR A 33 5.15 3.43 4.23
CA TYR A 33 5.46 2.06 3.79
C TYR A 33 5.54 1.09 4.97
N ARG A 34 6.16 1.48 6.08
CA ARG A 34 6.22 0.65 7.30
C ARG A 34 4.84 0.30 7.82
N ILE A 35 3.91 1.27 7.81
CA ILE A 35 2.53 1.07 8.25
C ILE A 35 1.81 0.12 7.30
N MET A 36 1.98 0.31 5.99
CA MET A 36 1.35 -0.52 4.98
C MET A 36 1.88 -1.96 5.01
N HIS A 37 3.18 -2.14 5.22
CA HIS A 37 3.77 -3.47 5.35
C HIS A 37 3.30 -4.19 6.62
N ALA A 38 3.17 -3.49 7.74
CA ALA A 38 2.60 -4.07 8.95
C ALA A 38 1.14 -4.54 8.78
N LYS A 39 0.45 -4.05 7.76
CA LYS A 39 -0.92 -4.42 7.41
C LYS A 39 -1.04 -5.17 6.07
N SER A 40 0.09 -5.56 5.48
CA SER A 40 0.14 -6.15 4.12
C SER A 40 -0.72 -7.40 3.98
N ASP A 41 -0.71 -8.28 4.97
CA ASP A 41 -1.48 -9.52 4.94
C ASP A 41 -2.99 -9.25 4.99
N GLN A 42 -3.42 -8.33 5.85
CA GLN A 42 -4.82 -7.91 5.91
C GLN A 42 -5.27 -7.25 4.61
N LEU A 43 -4.45 -6.37 4.03
CA LEU A 43 -4.75 -5.70 2.77
C LEU A 43 -4.73 -6.68 1.59
N SER A 44 -3.77 -7.58 1.54
CA SER A 44 -3.69 -8.61 0.51
C SER A 44 -4.87 -9.56 0.56
N ARG A 45 -5.32 -9.95 1.75
CA ARG A 45 -6.52 -10.75 1.95
C ARG A 45 -7.76 -9.97 1.49
N PHE A 46 -7.91 -8.71 1.91
CA PHE A 46 -9.01 -7.85 1.48
C PHE A 46 -9.07 -7.76 -0.04
N ILE A 47 -7.94 -7.46 -0.71
CA ILE A 47 -7.87 -7.28 -2.16
C ILE A 47 -8.20 -8.57 -2.92
N ARG A 48 -7.66 -9.71 -2.48
CA ARG A 48 -7.74 -10.97 -3.24
C ARG A 48 -8.94 -11.83 -2.90
N VAL A 49 -9.40 -11.78 -1.65
CA VAL A 49 -10.45 -12.67 -1.13
C VAL A 49 -11.71 -11.89 -0.82
N ASP A 50 -11.67 -10.98 0.14
CA ASP A 50 -12.88 -10.36 0.69
C ASP A 50 -13.59 -9.50 -0.35
N LEU A 51 -12.83 -8.78 -1.19
CA LEU A 51 -13.37 -7.97 -2.28
C LEU A 51 -14.04 -8.83 -3.37
N ALA A 52 -13.37 -9.91 -3.78
CA ALA A 52 -13.91 -10.83 -4.79
C ALA A 52 -15.17 -11.51 -4.26
N GLN A 53 -15.12 -12.01 -3.03
CA GLN A 53 -16.26 -12.65 -2.38
C GLN A 53 -17.45 -11.69 -2.23
N ALA A 54 -17.21 -10.43 -1.82
CA ALA A 54 -18.27 -9.43 -1.69
C ALA A 54 -18.94 -9.10 -3.03
N ILE A 55 -18.18 -9.14 -4.15
CA ILE A 55 -18.77 -8.97 -5.49
C ILE A 55 -19.54 -10.22 -5.90
N GLU A 56 -18.98 -11.40 -5.72
CA GLU A 56 -19.60 -12.67 -6.09
C GLU A 56 -20.91 -12.90 -5.29
N GLU A 57 -20.88 -12.75 -3.98
CA GLU A 57 -22.05 -12.90 -3.11
C GLU A 57 -23.19 -11.95 -3.50
N ALA A 58 -22.86 -10.71 -3.84
CA ALA A 58 -23.86 -9.72 -4.24
C ALA A 58 -24.62 -10.11 -5.51
N PHE A 59 -24.04 -10.94 -6.38
CA PHE A 59 -24.63 -11.37 -7.64
C PHE A 59 -25.08 -12.84 -7.63
N ALA A 60 -24.50 -13.70 -6.77
CA ALA A 60 -24.79 -15.14 -6.75
C ALA A 60 -26.21 -15.47 -6.26
N GLU A 61 -26.65 -14.86 -5.16
CA GLU A 61 -27.91 -15.24 -4.52
C GLU A 61 -29.18 -15.04 -5.39
N GLN A 62 -29.17 -14.07 -6.29
CA GLN A 62 -30.33 -13.78 -7.14
C GLN A 62 -30.13 -14.26 -8.58
N GLY A 63 -28.91 -14.29 -9.08
CA GLY A 63 -28.61 -14.67 -10.46
C GLY A 63 -28.97 -16.12 -10.76
N GLU A 64 -28.60 -17.07 -9.93
CA GLU A 64 -28.89 -18.50 -10.12
C GLU A 64 -30.38 -18.83 -9.92
N GLN A 65 -30.99 -18.29 -8.87
CA GLN A 65 -32.40 -18.48 -8.61
C GLN A 65 -33.27 -17.88 -9.73
N GLN A 66 -32.92 -16.67 -10.18
CA GLN A 66 -33.62 -15.99 -11.27
C GLN A 66 -33.44 -16.70 -12.60
N LEU A 67 -32.22 -17.13 -12.96
CA LEU A 67 -31.98 -17.90 -14.19
C LEU A 67 -32.68 -19.27 -14.16
N THR A 68 -32.75 -19.90 -12.97
CA THR A 68 -33.48 -21.16 -12.81
C THR A 68 -34.99 -20.96 -12.97
N ALA A 69 -35.55 -19.90 -12.36
CA ALA A 69 -36.97 -19.54 -12.54
C ALA A 69 -37.29 -19.20 -14.01
N MET A 70 -36.45 -18.44 -14.68
CA MET A 70 -36.60 -18.11 -16.11
C MET A 70 -36.49 -19.35 -17.01
N ARG A 71 -35.61 -20.30 -16.70
CA ARG A 71 -35.58 -21.59 -17.42
C ARG A 71 -36.86 -22.36 -17.25
N GLN A 72 -37.37 -22.44 -16.04
CA GLN A 72 -38.68 -23.10 -15.77
C GLN A 72 -39.83 -22.41 -16.52
N GLU A 73 -39.84 -21.09 -16.57
CA GLU A 73 -40.83 -20.31 -17.33
C GLU A 73 -40.75 -20.59 -18.84
N ILE A 74 -39.52 -20.68 -19.41
CA ILE A 74 -39.36 -21.07 -20.84
C ILE A 74 -39.88 -22.46 -21.09
N GLU A 75 -39.54 -23.44 -20.26
CA GLU A 75 -40.02 -24.82 -20.37
C GLU A 75 -41.55 -24.91 -20.27
N GLU A 76 -42.15 -24.17 -19.35
CA GLU A 76 -43.59 -24.14 -19.18
C GLU A 76 -44.31 -23.50 -20.36
N LYS A 77 -43.82 -22.36 -20.86
CA LYS A 77 -44.35 -21.71 -22.07
C LYS A 77 -44.19 -22.60 -23.32
N ARG A 78 -43.07 -23.33 -23.42
CA ARG A 78 -42.84 -24.29 -24.48
C ARG A 78 -43.84 -25.44 -24.42
N ARG A 79 -44.05 -26.03 -23.24
CA ARG A 79 -45.07 -27.09 -23.04
C ARG A 79 -46.46 -26.61 -23.38
N GLN A 80 -46.86 -25.41 -22.96
CA GLN A 80 -48.14 -24.82 -23.32
C GLN A 80 -48.30 -24.64 -24.83
N ALA A 81 -47.24 -24.25 -25.55
CA ALA A 81 -47.22 -24.13 -26.98
C ALA A 81 -47.35 -25.51 -27.70
N GLU A 82 -46.74 -26.55 -27.16
CA GLU A 82 -46.87 -27.95 -27.63
C GLU A 82 -48.32 -28.47 -27.41
N GLU A 83 -48.90 -28.23 -26.23
CA GLU A 83 -50.28 -28.63 -25.92
C GLU A 83 -51.29 -27.91 -26.80
N LEU A 84 -51.01 -26.69 -27.25
CA LEU A 84 -51.83 -25.92 -28.18
C LEU A 84 -51.61 -26.31 -29.67
N GLY A 85 -50.75 -27.30 -29.92
CA GLY A 85 -50.50 -27.84 -31.25
C GLY A 85 -49.62 -26.96 -32.15
N ALA A 86 -48.76 -26.15 -31.59
CA ALA A 86 -47.84 -25.32 -32.38
C ALA A 86 -46.84 -26.22 -33.14
N PRO A 87 -46.67 -26.07 -34.46
CA PRO A 87 -45.76 -26.88 -35.25
C PRO A 87 -44.29 -26.74 -34.85
N ASP A 88 -43.93 -25.55 -34.34
CA ASP A 88 -42.62 -25.22 -33.76
C ASP A 88 -42.83 -24.39 -32.51
N PRO A 89 -42.84 -25.02 -31.32
CA PRO A 89 -43.02 -24.34 -30.05
C PRO A 89 -42.03 -23.22 -29.79
N ASP A 90 -40.80 -23.35 -30.30
CA ASP A 90 -39.74 -22.37 -30.12
C ASP A 90 -39.96 -21.09 -30.98
N SER A 91 -40.82 -21.18 -32.01
CA SER A 91 -41.16 -20.04 -32.85
C SER A 91 -42.27 -19.15 -32.28
N VAL A 92 -42.97 -19.64 -31.24
CA VAL A 92 -44.10 -18.92 -30.61
C VAL A 92 -43.59 -17.63 -29.94
N PRO A 93 -44.25 -16.49 -30.16
CA PRO A 93 -43.79 -15.19 -29.63
C PRO A 93 -43.53 -15.19 -28.12
N ALA A 94 -44.36 -15.87 -27.35
CA ALA A 94 -44.23 -15.97 -25.89
C ALA A 94 -42.94 -16.72 -25.47
N VAL A 95 -42.54 -17.78 -26.19
CA VAL A 95 -41.33 -18.55 -25.93
C VAL A 95 -40.08 -17.74 -26.36
N LYS A 96 -40.16 -17.08 -27.53
CA LYS A 96 -39.08 -16.19 -28.01
C LYS A 96 -38.83 -15.04 -27.04
N GLN A 97 -39.90 -14.44 -26.50
CA GLN A 97 -39.76 -13.34 -25.54
C GLN A 97 -39.17 -13.80 -24.22
N ALA A 98 -39.56 -14.96 -23.71
CA ALA A 98 -38.97 -15.55 -22.51
C ALA A 98 -37.49 -15.94 -22.69
N ARG A 99 -37.13 -16.50 -23.87
CA ARG A 99 -35.74 -16.77 -24.21
C ARG A 99 -34.91 -15.50 -24.34
N ALA A 100 -35.43 -14.47 -25.01
CA ALA A 100 -34.74 -13.19 -25.10
C ALA A 100 -34.46 -12.58 -23.73
N ALA A 101 -35.44 -12.63 -22.81
CA ALA A 101 -35.28 -12.19 -21.43
C ALA A 101 -34.24 -13.03 -20.67
N TYR A 102 -34.24 -14.36 -20.83
CA TYR A 102 -33.22 -15.25 -20.26
C TYR A 102 -31.81 -14.95 -20.79
N ASP A 103 -31.67 -14.73 -22.11
CA ASP A 103 -30.37 -14.40 -22.72
C ASP A 103 -29.86 -13.05 -22.28
N VAL A 104 -30.71 -12.06 -22.04
CA VAL A 104 -30.37 -10.78 -21.41
C VAL A 104 -29.88 -11.01 -19.98
N ALA A 105 -30.67 -11.72 -19.15
CA ALA A 105 -30.29 -12.00 -17.76
C ALA A 105 -28.97 -12.81 -17.66
N LYS A 106 -28.75 -13.76 -18.57
CA LYS A 106 -27.49 -14.52 -18.67
C LYS A 106 -26.30 -13.69 -19.10
N ARG A 107 -26.49 -12.71 -19.99
CA ARG A 107 -25.43 -11.72 -20.33
C ARG A 107 -25.11 -10.83 -19.15
N GLU A 108 -26.07 -10.52 -18.33
CA GLU A 108 -25.95 -9.66 -17.16
C GLU A 108 -25.34 -10.38 -15.93
N GLN A 109 -25.30 -11.71 -15.93
CA GLN A 109 -24.48 -12.47 -14.96
C GLN A 109 -22.96 -12.13 -15.13
N ASN A 110 -22.58 -11.53 -16.25
CA ASN A 110 -21.28 -10.90 -16.44
C ASN A 110 -21.15 -9.50 -15.79
N ALA A 111 -22.14 -9.05 -15.01
CA ALA A 111 -22.14 -7.74 -14.37
C ALA A 111 -21.00 -7.57 -13.34
N SER A 112 -20.44 -8.66 -12.81
CA SER A 112 -19.23 -8.60 -11.97
C SER A 112 -18.04 -8.01 -12.70
N THR A 113 -17.89 -8.30 -14.00
CA THR A 113 -16.82 -7.76 -14.86
C THR A 113 -16.93 -6.25 -14.99
N ASP A 114 -18.14 -5.75 -15.16
CA ASP A 114 -18.41 -4.32 -15.31
C ASP A 114 -18.06 -3.55 -14.03
N ILE A 115 -18.27 -4.16 -12.85
CA ILE A 115 -17.93 -3.52 -11.57
C ILE A 115 -16.43 -3.32 -11.45
N TYR A 116 -15.62 -4.34 -11.78
CA TYR A 116 -14.16 -4.20 -11.77
C TYR A 116 -13.69 -3.10 -12.74
N ASP A 117 -14.29 -3.01 -13.94
CA ASP A 117 -13.95 -1.98 -14.90
C ASP A 117 -14.37 -0.58 -14.42
N HIS A 118 -15.57 -0.42 -13.85
CA HIS A 118 -16.02 0.85 -13.26
C HIS A 118 -15.15 1.28 -12.07
N LEU A 119 -14.80 0.36 -11.16
CA LEU A 119 -13.90 0.65 -10.05
C LEU A 119 -12.52 1.07 -10.56
N TYR A 120 -11.97 0.34 -11.53
CA TYR A 120 -10.70 0.68 -12.16
C TYR A 120 -10.75 2.07 -12.80
N ARG A 121 -11.76 2.34 -13.64
CA ARG A 121 -11.93 3.64 -14.30
C ARG A 121 -12.10 4.78 -13.32
N PHE A 122 -12.82 4.56 -12.22
CA PHE A 122 -12.99 5.57 -11.19
C PHE A 122 -11.67 5.90 -10.51
N PHE A 123 -11.01 4.93 -9.90
CA PHE A 123 -9.79 5.18 -9.13
C PHE A 123 -8.60 5.60 -9.99
N SER A 124 -8.42 5.04 -11.18
CA SER A 124 -7.33 5.43 -12.09
C SER A 124 -7.38 6.89 -12.54
N ARG A 125 -8.50 7.58 -12.36
CA ARG A 125 -8.60 9.03 -12.66
C ARG A 125 -7.84 9.91 -11.68
N TYR A 126 -7.75 9.46 -10.43
CA TYR A 126 -7.23 10.24 -9.32
C TYR A 126 -5.87 9.77 -8.84
N TYR A 127 -5.33 8.72 -9.44
CA TYR A 127 -4.05 8.15 -9.03
C TYR A 127 -3.15 7.89 -10.23
N ASP A 128 -1.86 8.16 -10.05
CA ASP A 128 -0.81 7.82 -10.99
C ASP A 128 0.36 7.23 -10.20
N LYS A 129 0.71 5.97 -10.46
CA LYS A 129 1.78 5.23 -9.77
C LYS A 129 1.65 5.22 -8.23
N GLY A 130 0.43 5.18 -7.74
CA GLY A 130 0.10 5.18 -6.32
C GLY A 130 0.03 6.56 -5.65
N ASP A 131 0.34 7.64 -6.36
CA ASP A 131 0.23 9.00 -5.84
C ASP A 131 -1.10 9.63 -6.24
N PHE A 132 -1.77 10.27 -5.26
CA PHE A 132 -3.02 10.98 -5.52
C PHE A 132 -2.78 12.21 -6.39
N MET A 133 -3.59 12.34 -7.43
CA MET A 133 -3.54 13.49 -8.34
C MET A 133 -4.90 14.17 -8.41
N SER A 134 -4.99 15.40 -7.93
CA SER A 134 -6.16 16.24 -8.12
C SER A 134 -6.25 16.68 -9.58
N ARG A 135 -6.71 15.78 -10.45
CA ARG A 135 -6.97 16.13 -11.85
C ARG A 135 -8.29 16.89 -11.93
N ARG A 136 -8.23 18.11 -12.44
CA ARG A 136 -9.44 18.80 -12.88
C ARG A 136 -10.00 18.06 -14.09
N ARG A 137 -11.30 17.86 -14.10
CA ARG A 137 -11.99 17.47 -15.33
C ARG A 137 -11.96 18.68 -16.25
N HIS A 138 -11.17 18.65 -17.30
CA HIS A 138 -11.33 19.53 -18.42
C HIS A 138 -12.54 19.03 -19.20
N VAL A 139 -13.64 19.73 -19.06
CA VAL A 139 -14.84 19.51 -19.85
C VAL A 139 -14.81 20.52 -20.98
N ALA A 140 -15.18 20.13 -22.19
CA ALA A 140 -15.30 21.04 -23.31
C ALA A 140 -16.23 22.20 -22.92
N GLU A 141 -15.93 23.41 -23.38
CA GLU A 141 -16.67 24.67 -23.03
C GLU A 141 -18.18 24.56 -23.23
N ASN A 142 -18.63 23.61 -24.06
CA ASN A 142 -20.05 23.42 -24.41
C ASN A 142 -20.69 22.25 -23.65
N ASP A 143 -20.01 21.61 -22.70
CA ASP A 143 -20.61 20.50 -21.95
C ASP A 143 -21.33 21.04 -20.70
N SER A 144 -22.66 21.09 -20.76
CA SER A 144 -23.54 21.50 -19.64
C SER A 144 -23.30 20.72 -18.33
N ARG A 145 -22.63 19.55 -18.41
CA ARG A 145 -22.24 18.73 -17.29
C ARG A 145 -21.05 19.27 -16.50
N ALA A 146 -20.31 20.25 -17.07
CA ALA A 146 -19.22 20.97 -16.41
C ALA A 146 -19.69 22.07 -15.47
N ALA A 147 -20.91 22.56 -15.65
CA ALA A 147 -21.46 23.70 -14.94
C ALA A 147 -21.39 23.64 -13.41
N PRO A 148 -21.50 22.46 -12.73
CA PRO A 148 -21.37 22.38 -11.28
C PRO A 148 -19.96 22.70 -10.75
N TYR A 149 -18.95 22.65 -11.60
CA TYR A 149 -17.53 22.82 -11.24
C TYR A 149 -16.89 24.07 -11.81
N ALA A 150 -17.55 24.73 -12.75
CA ALA A 150 -17.17 26.04 -13.23
C ALA A 150 -17.75 27.07 -12.27
N VAL A 151 -16.89 27.73 -11.51
CA VAL A 151 -17.31 28.95 -10.79
C VAL A 151 -17.50 30.05 -11.87
N PRO A 152 -18.72 30.48 -12.11
CA PRO A 152 -18.93 31.54 -13.08
C PRO A 152 -18.21 32.83 -12.60
N TYR A 153 -17.34 33.35 -13.42
CA TYR A 153 -16.71 34.65 -13.17
C TYR A 153 -17.73 35.74 -13.41
N ASP A 154 -18.09 36.46 -12.37
CA ASP A 154 -19.06 37.55 -12.44
C ASP A 154 -18.45 38.95 -12.76
N GLY A 155 -17.15 38.99 -13.01
CA GLY A 155 -16.42 40.19 -13.39
C GLY A 155 -16.11 41.18 -12.24
N ARG A 156 -16.50 40.85 -11.00
CA ARG A 156 -16.37 41.78 -9.87
C ARG A 156 -15.07 41.67 -9.11
N GLU A 157 -14.50 40.48 -9.04
CA GLU A 157 -13.23 40.24 -8.36
C GLU A 157 -12.41 39.18 -9.08
N VAL A 158 -11.07 39.31 -9.01
CA VAL A 158 -10.18 38.25 -9.44
C VAL A 158 -10.24 37.16 -8.39
N TYR A 159 -11.09 36.16 -8.59
CA TYR A 159 -11.00 34.94 -7.84
C TYR A 159 -9.74 34.19 -8.29
N LEU A 160 -8.69 34.27 -7.48
CA LEU A 160 -7.61 33.29 -7.57
C LEU A 160 -8.20 31.93 -7.26
N HIS A 161 -8.68 31.25 -8.30
CA HIS A 161 -9.17 29.90 -8.17
C HIS A 161 -7.96 29.01 -7.84
N TRP A 162 -7.68 28.87 -6.56
CA TRP A 162 -6.62 28.03 -6.08
C TRP A 162 -7.04 26.57 -6.23
N ALA A 163 -6.47 25.90 -7.26
CA ALA A 163 -6.75 24.49 -7.57
C ALA A 163 -6.51 23.56 -6.37
N ASN A 164 -5.60 23.95 -5.50
CA ASN A 164 -5.15 23.16 -4.37
C ASN A 164 -5.68 23.67 -3.02
N LYS A 165 -6.80 24.41 -3.00
CA LYS A 165 -7.39 24.93 -1.75
C LYS A 165 -7.65 23.84 -0.70
N ASP A 166 -7.96 22.61 -1.14
CA ASP A 166 -8.27 21.47 -0.30
C ASP A 166 -7.04 20.59 -0.04
N GLN A 167 -5.84 21.08 -0.33
CA GLN A 167 -4.58 20.37 -0.15
C GLN A 167 -3.60 21.19 0.68
N TYR A 168 -2.72 20.47 1.40
CA TYR A 168 -1.51 21.05 1.97
C TYR A 168 -0.39 20.91 0.96
N TYR A 169 0.30 21.98 0.68
CA TYR A 169 1.54 21.96 -0.08
C TYR A 169 2.69 21.59 0.85
N VAL A 170 3.41 20.52 0.52
CA VAL A 170 4.53 20.03 1.32
C VAL A 170 5.80 20.14 0.51
N LYS A 171 6.72 20.95 1.00
CA LYS A 171 8.08 21.02 0.46
C LYS A 171 8.86 19.77 0.88
N SER A 172 9.43 19.09 -0.07
CA SER A 172 10.18 17.84 0.14
C SER A 172 11.37 17.97 1.08
N SER A 173 12.01 19.14 1.11
CA SER A 173 13.15 19.42 2.00
C SER A 173 12.85 19.27 3.50
N GLU A 174 11.57 19.28 3.89
CA GLU A 174 11.16 19.18 5.30
C GLU A 174 10.84 17.75 5.75
N THR A 175 10.72 16.79 4.84
CA THR A 175 9.98 15.55 5.16
C THR A 175 10.77 14.25 5.11
N LEU A 176 11.87 14.16 4.39
CA LEU A 176 12.55 12.87 4.18
C LEU A 176 14.06 12.94 4.40
N ALA A 177 14.48 13.41 5.57
CA ALA A 177 15.89 13.31 5.99
C ALA A 177 16.38 11.86 6.03
N ASN A 178 15.47 10.89 6.17
CA ASN A 178 15.78 9.47 6.29
C ASN A 178 15.00 8.65 5.26
N PHE A 179 15.74 7.86 4.50
CA PHE A 179 15.19 6.90 3.53
C PHE A 179 15.82 5.54 3.79
N THR A 180 15.01 4.49 3.94
CA THR A 180 15.47 3.14 4.27
C THR A 180 14.92 2.15 3.27
N PHE A 181 15.73 1.18 2.87
CA PHE A 181 15.27 0.04 2.09
C PHE A 181 15.93 -1.27 2.55
N ASN A 182 15.23 -2.38 2.35
CA ASN A 182 15.74 -3.72 2.62
C ASN A 182 16.40 -4.29 1.37
N LEU A 183 17.69 -4.53 1.44
CA LEU A 183 18.48 -5.00 0.29
C LEU A 183 18.06 -6.42 -0.14
N ASN A 184 17.76 -7.31 0.81
CA ASN A 184 17.33 -8.67 0.51
C ASN A 184 16.02 -8.67 -0.29
N GLU A 185 15.04 -7.87 0.12
CA GLU A 185 13.77 -7.74 -0.60
C GLU A 185 13.94 -7.07 -1.96
N ALA A 186 14.87 -6.12 -2.07
CA ALA A 186 15.20 -5.48 -3.34
C ALA A 186 15.80 -6.48 -4.35
N LEU A 187 16.67 -7.36 -3.89
CA LEU A 187 17.27 -8.42 -4.72
C LEU A 187 16.23 -9.49 -5.09
N LYS A 188 15.38 -9.92 -4.16
CA LYS A 188 14.26 -10.84 -4.43
C LYS A 188 13.35 -10.30 -5.53
N LYS A 189 12.99 -9.02 -5.44
CA LYS A 189 12.14 -8.36 -6.42
C LYS A 189 12.82 -8.26 -7.81
N LEU A 190 14.13 -8.08 -7.85
CA LEU A 190 14.89 -7.95 -9.09
C LEU A 190 15.03 -9.26 -9.85
N HIS A 191 15.30 -10.36 -9.14
CA HIS A 191 15.64 -11.66 -9.74
C HIS A 191 14.51 -12.70 -9.72
N GLY A 192 13.40 -12.44 -8.99
CA GLY A 192 12.36 -13.44 -8.73
C GLY A 192 12.83 -14.55 -7.77
N SER A 193 11.90 -15.37 -7.31
CA SER A 193 12.17 -16.41 -6.30
C SER A 193 13.14 -17.53 -6.74
N ALA A 194 13.36 -17.68 -8.06
CA ALA A 194 14.16 -18.78 -8.63
C ALA A 194 15.68 -18.51 -8.65
N ALA A 195 16.11 -17.27 -8.54
CA ALA A 195 17.52 -16.88 -8.66
C ALA A 195 18.29 -16.88 -7.32
N GLN A 196 17.62 -17.09 -6.19
CA GLN A 196 18.25 -17.07 -4.86
C GLN A 196 19.19 -18.23 -4.59
N ALA A 197 18.96 -19.40 -5.17
CA ALA A 197 19.75 -20.61 -4.92
C ALA A 197 21.22 -20.52 -5.39
N GLY A 198 21.57 -19.52 -6.21
CA GLY A 198 22.93 -19.37 -6.76
C GLY A 198 23.82 -18.34 -6.07
N LEU A 199 23.28 -17.43 -5.26
CA LEU A 199 24.02 -16.30 -4.68
C LEU A 199 24.44 -16.48 -3.21
N GLY A 200 24.19 -17.65 -2.59
CA GLY A 200 24.63 -17.93 -1.22
C GLY A 200 23.92 -17.15 -0.12
N PHE A 201 22.81 -16.51 -0.43
CA PHE A 201 22.01 -15.72 0.53
C PHE A 201 21.00 -16.55 1.34
N ASP A 202 20.99 -17.88 1.19
CA ASP A 202 20.03 -18.79 1.84
C ASP A 202 20.17 -18.92 3.37
N SER A 203 21.14 -18.23 3.98
CA SER A 203 21.44 -18.40 5.41
C SER A 203 21.37 -17.13 6.26
N VAL A 204 20.95 -15.98 5.73
CA VAL A 204 20.88 -14.75 6.53
C VAL A 204 19.41 -14.34 6.71
N ASP A 205 18.81 -14.81 7.80
CA ASP A 205 17.50 -14.35 8.32
C ASP A 205 17.52 -12.87 8.74
N ALA A 206 18.68 -12.24 8.81
CA ALA A 206 18.82 -10.83 9.16
C ALA A 206 18.53 -9.95 7.94
N ALA A 207 17.55 -9.07 8.08
CA ALA A 207 17.24 -8.06 7.07
C ALA A 207 18.43 -7.12 6.89
N LEU A 208 19.05 -7.12 5.70
CA LEU A 208 20.11 -6.15 5.35
C LEU A 208 19.47 -4.80 5.01
N LYS A 209 19.44 -3.88 5.98
CA LYS A 209 18.87 -2.54 5.80
C LYS A 209 19.92 -1.55 5.38
N VAL A 210 19.56 -0.71 4.42
CA VAL A 210 20.37 0.42 3.95
C VAL A 210 19.60 1.70 4.21
N HIS A 211 20.21 2.61 4.96
CA HIS A 211 19.65 3.90 5.32
C HIS A 211 20.38 5.01 4.57
N CYS A 212 19.67 5.86 3.84
CA CYS A 212 20.19 7.13 3.36
C CYS A 212 19.77 8.20 4.38
N ARG A 213 20.73 8.92 4.96
CA ARG A 213 20.48 9.95 5.97
C ARG A 213 21.17 11.25 5.60
N VAL A 214 20.49 12.36 5.89
CA VAL A 214 21.11 13.67 5.88
C VAL A 214 21.78 13.86 7.23
N VAL A 215 23.08 14.10 7.21
CA VAL A 215 23.86 14.52 8.37
C VAL A 215 24.05 16.03 8.34
N ASP A 216 24.23 16.65 9.51
CA ASP A 216 24.48 18.07 9.57
C ASP A 216 25.81 18.37 8.84
N ALA A 217 25.79 19.38 7.99
CA ALA A 217 27.00 19.86 7.36
C ALA A 217 27.98 20.36 8.45
N THR A 218 29.26 20.04 8.30
CA THR A 218 30.33 20.45 9.21
C THR A 218 30.20 21.94 9.54
N GLU A 219 30.37 22.29 10.81
CA GLU A 219 30.20 23.63 11.38
C GLU A 219 30.73 24.74 10.48
N GLY A 220 29.90 25.67 10.08
CA GLY A 220 30.27 26.92 9.41
C GLY A 220 29.28 27.52 8.42
N GLU A 221 28.39 26.77 7.83
CA GLU A 221 27.56 27.27 6.71
C GLU A 221 26.05 27.51 7.02
N HIS A 222 25.61 27.33 8.26
CA HIS A 222 24.17 27.33 8.56
C HIS A 222 23.50 28.70 8.70
N ASN A 223 24.25 29.80 8.89
CA ASN A 223 23.59 31.05 9.30
C ASN A 223 23.43 32.15 8.23
N ASP A 224 24.07 32.06 7.05
CA ASP A 224 24.07 33.15 6.09
C ASP A 224 23.50 32.86 4.71
N VAL A 225 22.95 31.66 4.48
CA VAL A 225 22.41 31.31 3.17
C VAL A 225 20.94 31.74 3.10
N LYS A 226 20.63 32.67 2.18
CA LYS A 226 19.25 33.11 1.89
C LYS A 226 18.36 31.89 1.62
N GLU A 227 17.17 31.86 2.19
CA GLU A 227 16.14 30.78 2.01
C GLU A 227 15.85 30.42 0.55
N SER A 228 16.24 31.25 -0.40
CA SER A 228 16.03 31.07 -1.84
C SER A 228 17.17 30.32 -2.55
N THR A 229 18.22 29.89 -1.86
CA THR A 229 19.35 29.20 -2.51
C THR A 229 19.03 27.73 -2.73
N GLU A 230 19.20 27.29 -3.96
CA GLU A 230 18.97 25.90 -4.36
C GLU A 230 19.96 24.97 -3.69
N ARG A 231 19.46 23.86 -3.10
CA ARG A 231 20.24 22.87 -2.35
C ARG A 231 20.26 21.54 -3.07
N PHE A 232 21.33 20.78 -2.86
CA PHE A 232 21.58 19.48 -3.48
C PHE A 232 21.94 18.44 -2.44
N PHE A 233 21.60 17.19 -2.74
CA PHE A 233 22.10 16.05 -1.98
C PHE A 233 23.52 15.73 -2.45
N ILE A 234 24.46 15.89 -1.56
CA ILE A 234 25.89 15.66 -1.77
C ILE A 234 26.33 14.59 -0.80
N ILE A 235 27.06 13.59 -1.25
CA ILE A 235 27.61 12.56 -0.36
C ILE A 235 28.60 13.17 0.63
N HIS A 236 28.57 12.74 1.88
CA HIS A 236 29.53 13.17 2.88
C HIS A 236 30.92 12.60 2.54
N HIS A 237 31.88 13.45 2.23
CA HIS A 237 33.15 13.03 1.68
C HIS A 237 34.04 12.27 2.66
N ASP A 238 34.05 12.67 3.93
CA ASP A 238 34.94 12.07 4.95
C ASP A 238 34.43 10.71 5.43
N GLU A 239 33.13 10.57 5.55
CA GLU A 239 32.48 9.32 5.99
C GLU A 239 31.22 9.03 5.16
N PRO A 240 31.37 8.61 3.88
CA PRO A 240 30.22 8.35 3.01
C PRO A 240 29.37 7.16 3.46
N VAL A 241 29.99 6.22 4.17
CA VAL A 241 29.39 4.95 4.62
C VAL A 241 29.72 4.69 6.07
N ARG A 242 28.73 4.28 6.84
CA ARG A 242 28.87 3.90 8.25
C ARG A 242 28.07 2.64 8.57
N LEU A 243 28.65 1.71 9.32
CA LEU A 243 27.90 0.61 9.92
C LEU A 243 27.28 1.05 11.25
N GLN A 244 25.99 0.86 11.40
CA GLN A 244 25.28 1.06 12.66
C GLN A 244 24.63 -0.25 13.09
N GLY A 245 25.28 -1.01 13.94
CA GLY A 245 24.91 -2.39 14.23
C GLY A 245 25.02 -3.27 12.99
N ALA A 246 23.93 -3.88 12.57
CA ALA A 246 23.85 -4.70 11.34
C ALA A 246 23.43 -3.90 10.09
N ASP A 247 23.10 -2.62 10.24
CA ASP A 247 22.55 -1.78 9.17
C ASP A 247 23.62 -0.89 8.54
N LEU A 248 23.51 -0.65 7.24
CA LEU A 248 24.39 0.24 6.48
C LEU A 248 23.78 1.64 6.42
N VAL A 249 24.53 2.66 6.77
CA VAL A 249 24.11 4.07 6.67
C VAL A 249 24.94 4.77 5.61
N LEU A 250 24.28 5.35 4.62
CA LEU A 250 24.83 6.23 3.59
C LEU A 250 24.58 7.67 4.02
N GLN A 251 25.63 8.46 4.18
CA GLN A 251 25.56 9.79 4.76
C GLN A 251 25.60 10.87 3.68
N PHE A 252 24.59 11.73 3.66
CA PHE A 252 24.45 12.84 2.72
C PHE A 252 24.37 14.17 3.45
N GLU A 253 24.86 15.22 2.81
CA GLU A 253 24.60 16.60 3.16
C GLU A 253 23.54 17.19 2.23
N TYR A 254 22.66 18.04 2.75
CA TYR A 254 21.70 18.77 1.93
C TYR A 254 21.99 20.27 2.03
N ARG A 255 22.83 20.76 1.15
CA ARG A 255 23.37 22.13 1.16
C ARG A 255 23.46 22.75 -0.22
N PRO A 256 23.64 24.08 -0.30
CA PRO A 256 24.01 24.73 -1.54
C PRO A 256 25.34 24.15 -2.07
N ASP A 257 25.42 24.04 -3.38
CA ASP A 257 26.64 23.55 -4.03
C ASP A 257 27.34 24.70 -4.76
N LEU A 258 28.47 25.09 -4.25
CA LEU A 258 29.28 26.20 -4.80
C LEU A 258 29.90 25.85 -6.18
N GLU A 259 30.04 24.57 -6.48
CA GLU A 259 30.57 24.08 -7.76
C GLU A 259 29.49 23.95 -8.84
N LYS A 260 28.23 24.25 -8.51
CA LYS A 260 27.12 24.06 -9.43
C LYS A 260 27.34 24.77 -10.76
N THR A 261 27.23 23.98 -11.84
CA THR A 261 27.19 24.47 -13.22
C THR A 261 25.98 23.88 -13.95
N GLY A 262 25.36 24.67 -14.80
CA GLY A 262 24.22 24.21 -15.64
C GLY A 262 22.89 24.04 -14.89
N LYS A 263 22.01 23.17 -15.45
CA LYS A 263 20.64 22.96 -14.94
C LYS A 263 20.64 22.02 -13.73
N SER A 264 19.83 22.33 -12.73
CA SER A 264 19.73 21.61 -11.46
C SER A 264 19.46 20.12 -11.56
N PRO A 265 18.55 19.61 -12.41
CA PRO A 265 18.34 18.17 -12.51
C PRO A 265 19.56 17.42 -13.05
N THR A 266 20.31 18.04 -13.99
CA THR A 266 21.54 17.46 -14.55
C THR A 266 22.66 17.50 -13.52
N TRP A 267 22.71 18.54 -12.70
CA TRP A 267 23.70 18.69 -11.64
C TRP A 267 23.47 17.66 -10.51
N GLN A 268 22.24 17.52 -10.05
CA GLN A 268 21.92 16.49 -9.05
C GLN A 268 22.28 15.09 -9.55
N LYS A 269 22.02 14.80 -10.83
CA LYS A 269 22.41 13.50 -11.42
C LYS A 269 23.91 13.28 -11.35
N LYS A 270 24.72 14.29 -11.68
CA LYS A 270 26.19 14.22 -11.56
C LYS A 270 26.64 13.94 -10.14
N ARG A 271 26.06 14.63 -9.13
CA ARG A 271 26.35 14.39 -7.71
C ARG A 271 25.96 12.98 -7.25
N LEU A 272 24.93 12.37 -7.85
CA LEU A 272 24.58 10.98 -7.56
C LEU A 272 25.55 9.98 -8.17
N GLU A 273 26.07 10.24 -9.36
CA GLU A 273 27.11 9.42 -9.99
C GLU A 273 28.40 9.45 -9.15
N GLU A 274 28.82 10.63 -8.71
CA GLU A 274 29.95 10.80 -7.78
C GLU A 274 29.71 10.09 -6.43
N ALA A 275 28.49 10.17 -5.90
CA ALA A 275 28.11 9.48 -4.67
C ALA A 275 28.18 7.96 -4.81
N GLU A 276 27.71 7.41 -5.94
CA GLU A 276 27.76 5.98 -6.23
C GLU A 276 29.23 5.48 -6.23
N ASP A 277 30.13 6.20 -6.89
CA ASP A 277 31.53 5.85 -6.96
C ASP A 277 32.20 5.90 -5.56
N LEU A 278 31.96 6.95 -4.78
CA LEU A 278 32.50 7.10 -3.42
C LEU A 278 31.98 6.05 -2.44
N ILE A 279 30.68 5.76 -2.49
CA ILE A 279 30.06 4.70 -1.67
C ILE A 279 30.70 3.34 -2.01
N MET A 280 30.80 3.01 -3.29
CA MET A 280 31.37 1.73 -3.73
C MET A 280 32.86 1.62 -3.40
N ALA A 281 33.61 2.73 -3.44
CA ALA A 281 35.01 2.77 -3.02
C ALA A 281 35.10 2.54 -1.49
N SER A 282 34.31 3.21 -0.69
CA SER A 282 34.26 3.05 0.77
C SER A 282 33.87 1.63 1.19
N LEU A 283 32.90 1.01 0.51
CA LEU A 283 32.50 -0.37 0.77
C LEU A 283 33.59 -1.42 0.45
N ARG A 284 34.61 -1.06 -0.30
CA ARG A 284 35.77 -1.95 -0.56
C ARG A 284 36.77 -1.95 0.59
N THR A 285 36.84 -0.86 1.35
CA THR A 285 37.78 -0.66 2.45
C THR A 285 37.20 -0.89 3.83
N THR A 286 35.85 -1.00 3.93
CA THR A 286 35.15 -1.21 5.19
C THR A 286 34.98 -2.71 5.44
N ASP A 287 35.35 -3.18 6.62
CA ASP A 287 35.15 -4.58 7.02
C ASP A 287 33.66 -4.87 7.35
N GLY A 288 33.23 -6.11 7.11
CA GLY A 288 31.89 -6.57 7.47
C GLY A 288 30.76 -6.16 6.50
N VAL A 289 31.06 -5.47 5.39
CA VAL A 289 30.07 -4.94 4.43
C VAL A 289 30.02 -5.69 3.09
N ALA A 290 30.64 -6.87 3.00
CA ALA A 290 30.74 -7.62 1.74
C ALA A 290 29.37 -7.89 1.09
N ALA A 291 28.38 -8.32 1.88
CA ALA A 291 27.02 -8.58 1.40
C ALA A 291 26.33 -7.32 0.87
N PHE A 292 26.53 -6.18 1.53
CA PHE A 292 26.01 -4.89 1.05
C PHE A 292 26.67 -4.50 -0.26
N ARG A 293 27.99 -4.63 -0.35
CA ARG A 293 28.75 -4.28 -1.56
C ARG A 293 28.27 -5.07 -2.76
N GLU A 294 28.15 -6.39 -2.63
CA GLU A 294 27.70 -7.28 -3.70
C GLU A 294 26.27 -6.99 -4.11
N GLY A 295 25.35 -6.87 -3.13
CA GLY A 295 23.97 -6.60 -3.38
C GLY A 295 23.74 -5.22 -4.03
N LEU A 296 24.39 -4.17 -3.56
CA LEU A 296 24.26 -2.82 -4.11
C LEU A 296 24.85 -2.66 -5.50
N ALA A 297 25.92 -3.44 -5.82
CA ALA A 297 26.53 -3.47 -7.15
C ALA A 297 25.68 -4.23 -8.20
N THR A 298 24.64 -4.97 -7.77
CA THR A 298 23.80 -5.74 -8.69
C THR A 298 23.15 -4.83 -9.72
N ARG A 299 23.14 -5.23 -11.00
CA ARG A 299 22.56 -4.45 -12.08
C ARG A 299 21.02 -4.41 -11.97
N ALA A 300 20.47 -3.22 -12.05
CA ALA A 300 19.02 -2.94 -12.08
C ALA A 300 18.69 -2.06 -13.30
N PRO A 301 18.80 -2.60 -14.53
CA PRO A 301 18.72 -1.84 -15.77
C PRO A 301 17.33 -1.27 -16.03
N THR A 302 17.28 -0.19 -16.83
CA THR A 302 16.09 0.33 -17.49
C THR A 302 16.37 0.55 -18.95
N ASP A 303 15.32 0.80 -19.76
CA ASP A 303 15.47 1.08 -21.20
C ASP A 303 16.44 2.25 -21.46
N LYS A 304 16.48 3.24 -20.56
CA LYS A 304 17.32 4.44 -20.70
C LYS A 304 18.69 4.32 -20.00
N GLN A 305 18.86 3.41 -19.03
CA GLN A 305 20.07 3.25 -18.22
C GLN A 305 20.39 1.76 -18.08
N LYS A 306 21.10 1.21 -19.07
CA LYS A 306 21.42 -0.23 -19.11
C LYS A 306 22.40 -0.69 -18.03
N GLU A 307 23.29 0.20 -17.61
CA GLU A 307 24.35 -0.09 -16.63
C GLU A 307 23.98 0.31 -15.18
N ARG A 308 22.76 0.80 -14.98
CA ARG A 308 22.32 1.25 -13.65
C ARG A 308 22.43 0.11 -12.64
N THR A 309 23.03 0.40 -11.48
CA THR A 309 23.12 -0.52 -10.35
C THR A 309 21.88 -0.41 -9.44
N LEU A 310 21.75 -1.33 -8.50
CA LEU A 310 20.71 -1.27 -7.47
C LEU A 310 20.93 -0.06 -6.56
N LEU A 311 22.19 0.27 -6.23
CA LEU A 311 22.56 1.50 -5.51
C LEU A 311 22.07 2.74 -6.26
N GLY A 312 22.44 2.87 -7.55
CA GLY A 312 22.02 4.00 -8.38
C GLY A 312 20.48 4.12 -8.50
N LYS A 313 19.76 3.00 -8.55
CA LYS A 313 18.28 2.99 -8.50
C LYS A 313 17.77 3.67 -7.22
N TYR A 314 18.28 3.26 -6.06
CA TYR A 314 17.77 3.77 -4.78
C TYR A 314 18.24 5.19 -4.48
N LEU A 315 19.44 5.58 -4.89
CA LEU A 315 19.90 6.96 -4.80
C LEU A 315 19.03 7.91 -5.65
N GLN A 316 18.70 7.51 -6.88
CA GLN A 316 17.76 8.26 -7.72
C GLN A 316 16.37 8.35 -7.08
N GLN A 317 15.89 7.28 -6.47
CA GLN A 317 14.58 7.25 -5.80
C GLN A 317 14.57 8.12 -4.53
N TYR A 318 15.64 8.10 -3.76
CA TYR A 318 15.83 8.93 -2.56
C TYR A 318 15.78 10.41 -2.91
N THR A 319 16.58 10.85 -3.87
CA THR A 319 16.67 12.27 -4.25
C THR A 319 15.42 12.73 -4.99
N ALA A 320 14.83 11.91 -5.87
CA ALA A 320 13.59 12.27 -6.58
C ALA A 320 12.44 12.55 -5.60
N ARG A 321 12.31 11.75 -4.53
CA ARG A 321 11.30 11.98 -3.50
C ARG A 321 11.57 13.21 -2.64
N ASN A 322 12.84 13.53 -2.42
CA ASN A 322 13.24 14.68 -1.62
C ASN A 322 13.31 15.99 -2.40
N THR A 323 13.17 15.96 -3.73
CA THR A 323 13.19 17.15 -4.59
C THR A 323 11.83 17.45 -5.22
N MET A 324 10.85 16.57 -5.07
CA MET A 324 9.49 16.80 -5.56
C MET A 324 8.60 17.30 -4.43
N ASP A 325 8.08 18.50 -4.61
CA ASP A 325 6.99 18.97 -3.77
C ASP A 325 5.75 18.10 -4.00
N TYR A 326 5.04 17.78 -2.95
CA TYR A 326 3.83 16.99 -3.03
C TYR A 326 2.68 17.62 -2.24
N PHE A 327 1.49 17.13 -2.48
CA PHE A 327 0.28 17.64 -1.85
C PHE A 327 -0.35 16.55 -0.99
N ILE A 328 -0.82 16.94 0.21
CA ILE A 328 -1.62 16.10 1.08
C ILE A 328 -3.04 16.64 1.07
N HIS A 329 -4.02 15.83 0.73
CA HIS A 329 -5.41 16.25 0.70
C HIS A 329 -5.97 16.45 2.11
N LYS A 330 -6.70 17.56 2.34
CA LYS A 330 -7.27 17.88 3.66
C LYS A 330 -8.39 16.92 4.06
N ASP A 331 -9.22 16.51 3.09
CA ASP A 331 -10.36 15.59 3.24
C ASP A 331 -10.50 14.72 1.98
N LEU A 332 -9.62 13.74 1.82
CA LEU A 332 -9.63 12.84 0.66
C LEU A 332 -10.90 11.98 0.62
N GLY A 333 -11.34 11.49 1.79
CA GLY A 333 -12.53 10.64 1.89
C GLY A 333 -13.79 11.34 1.42
N GLY A 334 -14.02 12.58 1.88
CA GLY A 334 -15.14 13.40 1.44
C GLY A 334 -15.04 13.76 -0.04
N PHE A 335 -13.86 14.09 -0.53
CA PHE A 335 -13.63 14.37 -1.95
C PHE A 335 -13.98 13.18 -2.82
N LEU A 336 -13.36 12.02 -2.61
CA LEU A 336 -13.61 10.82 -3.42
C LEU A 336 -15.05 10.32 -3.32
N SER A 337 -15.71 10.51 -2.17
CA SER A 337 -17.13 10.14 -2.02
C SER A 337 -18.04 11.00 -2.90
N ARG A 338 -17.80 12.31 -2.96
CA ARG A 338 -18.53 13.22 -3.86
C ARG A 338 -18.27 12.91 -5.33
N GLU A 339 -17.02 12.62 -5.66
CA GLU A 339 -16.63 12.25 -7.03
C GLU A 339 -17.22 10.90 -7.44
N LEU A 340 -17.35 9.94 -6.51
CA LEU A 340 -18.04 8.67 -6.77
C LEU A 340 -19.52 8.88 -7.06
N ASP A 341 -20.21 9.68 -6.26
CA ASP A 341 -21.62 9.99 -6.48
C ASP A 341 -21.82 10.69 -7.84
N PHE A 342 -20.89 11.57 -8.22
CA PHE A 342 -20.90 12.19 -9.53
C PHE A 342 -20.63 11.20 -10.66
N TYR A 343 -19.66 10.31 -10.49
CA TYR A 343 -19.34 9.27 -11.46
C TYR A 343 -20.54 8.35 -11.72
N ILE A 344 -21.22 7.92 -10.66
CA ILE A 344 -22.41 7.08 -10.77
C ILE A 344 -23.52 7.79 -11.55
N LYS A 345 -23.80 9.07 -11.24
CA LYS A 345 -24.85 9.84 -11.88
C LYS A 345 -24.63 10.11 -13.37
N ASN A 346 -23.37 10.25 -13.78
CA ASN A 346 -23.07 10.69 -15.15
C ASN A 346 -22.60 9.57 -16.07
N GLU A 347 -22.06 8.47 -15.51
CA GLU A 347 -21.46 7.42 -16.34
C GLU A 347 -22.14 6.05 -16.20
N ILE A 348 -22.91 5.85 -15.13
CA ILE A 348 -23.58 4.58 -14.89
C ILE A 348 -25.11 4.72 -14.99
N LEU A 349 -25.66 5.74 -14.32
CA LEU A 349 -27.09 5.97 -14.28
C LEU A 349 -27.44 7.14 -15.21
N ARG A 350 -27.77 6.85 -16.46
CA ARG A 350 -28.29 7.85 -17.39
C ARG A 350 -29.80 7.87 -17.28
N LEU A 351 -30.38 9.02 -17.04
CA LEU A 351 -31.85 9.16 -16.93
C LEU A 351 -32.56 8.76 -18.24
N ASP A 352 -31.94 9.04 -19.38
CA ASP A 352 -32.48 8.66 -20.70
C ASP A 352 -32.58 7.13 -20.88
N ASP A 353 -31.75 6.36 -20.17
CA ASP A 353 -31.80 4.90 -20.20
C ASP A 353 -32.96 4.34 -19.33
N ILE A 354 -33.52 5.17 -18.42
CA ILE A 354 -34.61 4.78 -17.52
C ILE A 354 -35.98 4.99 -18.18
N ASP A 355 -36.15 6.04 -18.98
CA ASP A 355 -37.46 6.43 -19.55
C ASP A 355 -38.08 5.37 -20.45
N ASN A 356 -37.27 4.50 -21.05
CA ASN A 356 -37.73 3.42 -21.95
C ASN A 356 -37.34 2.02 -21.48
N ALA A 357 -36.82 1.85 -20.25
CA ALA A 357 -36.32 0.58 -19.75
C ALA A 357 -37.43 -0.22 -19.05
N ASP A 358 -37.36 -1.54 -19.20
CA ASP A 358 -38.17 -2.46 -18.42
C ASP A 358 -37.79 -2.35 -16.92
N VAL A 359 -38.77 -2.47 -16.03
CA VAL A 359 -38.57 -2.37 -14.56
C VAL A 359 -37.46 -3.27 -14.08
N LEU A 360 -37.35 -4.49 -14.62
CA LEU A 360 -36.28 -5.43 -14.29
C LEU A 360 -34.88 -4.90 -14.62
N ILE A 361 -34.72 -4.19 -15.72
CA ILE A 361 -33.44 -3.61 -16.13
C ILE A 361 -33.04 -2.49 -15.15
N VAL A 362 -34.01 -1.68 -14.73
CA VAL A 362 -33.77 -0.59 -13.76
C VAL A 362 -33.37 -1.18 -12.39
N GLU A 363 -34.03 -2.22 -11.91
CA GLU A 363 -33.69 -2.88 -10.66
C GLU A 363 -32.26 -3.46 -10.67
N GLN A 364 -31.86 -4.06 -11.76
CA GLN A 364 -30.52 -4.61 -11.94
C GLN A 364 -29.45 -3.50 -11.96
N GLN A 365 -29.71 -2.41 -12.65
CA GLN A 365 -28.81 -1.24 -12.65
C GLN A 365 -28.67 -0.64 -11.24
N LEU A 366 -29.77 -0.54 -10.50
CA LEU A 366 -29.73 -0.05 -9.11
C LEU A 366 -28.92 -0.97 -8.21
N LYS A 367 -29.06 -2.29 -8.37
CA LYS A 367 -28.27 -3.27 -7.61
C LYS A 367 -26.78 -3.15 -7.94
N LYS A 368 -26.42 -3.06 -9.22
CA LYS A 368 -25.04 -2.83 -9.68
C LYS A 368 -24.45 -1.58 -9.02
N ILE A 369 -25.22 -0.48 -8.99
CA ILE A 369 -24.82 0.77 -8.34
C ILE A 369 -24.61 0.58 -6.84
N GLN A 370 -25.50 -0.14 -6.16
CA GLN A 370 -25.37 -0.41 -4.72
C GLN A 370 -24.10 -1.18 -4.39
N VAL A 371 -23.78 -2.23 -5.15
CA VAL A 371 -22.57 -3.04 -4.96
C VAL A 371 -21.33 -2.19 -5.25
N LEU A 372 -21.29 -1.51 -6.38
CA LEU A 372 -20.20 -0.62 -6.75
C LEU A 372 -19.93 0.42 -5.66
N ARG A 373 -20.99 1.07 -5.18
CA ARG A 373 -20.91 2.10 -4.13
C ARG A 373 -20.40 1.54 -2.80
N LYS A 374 -20.86 0.35 -2.41
CA LYS A 374 -20.42 -0.32 -1.19
C LYS A 374 -18.90 -0.58 -1.24
N ILE A 375 -18.43 -1.19 -2.33
CA ILE A 375 -17.02 -1.54 -2.51
C ILE A 375 -16.14 -0.29 -2.65
N ALA A 376 -16.55 0.64 -3.51
CA ALA A 376 -15.79 1.88 -3.69
C ALA A 376 -15.65 2.66 -2.37
N LYS A 377 -16.69 2.71 -1.53
CA LYS A 377 -16.64 3.35 -0.21
C LYS A 377 -15.66 2.66 0.73
N GLN A 378 -15.58 1.33 0.74
CA GLN A 378 -14.57 0.62 1.54
C GLN A 378 -13.16 1.01 1.13
N ILE A 379 -12.88 1.03 -0.18
CA ILE A 379 -11.57 1.46 -0.70
C ILE A 379 -11.29 2.91 -0.35
N ILE A 380 -12.27 3.81 -0.51
CA ILE A 380 -12.15 5.24 -0.17
C ILE A 380 -11.79 5.43 1.31
N VAL A 381 -12.40 4.66 2.22
CA VAL A 381 -12.09 4.71 3.65
C VAL A 381 -10.63 4.34 3.90
N PHE A 382 -10.11 3.29 3.26
CA PHE A 382 -8.70 2.93 3.37
C PHE A 382 -7.78 4.04 2.84
N LEU A 383 -8.05 4.55 1.66
CA LEU A 383 -7.25 5.64 1.06
C LEU A 383 -7.27 6.91 1.92
N ALA A 384 -8.43 7.25 2.48
CA ALA A 384 -8.56 8.37 3.41
C ALA A 384 -7.76 8.16 4.70
N GLN A 385 -7.70 6.94 5.22
CA GLN A 385 -6.85 6.61 6.37
C GLN A 385 -5.37 6.79 6.05
N LEU A 386 -4.91 6.35 4.87
CA LEU A 386 -3.53 6.55 4.44
C LEU A 386 -3.16 8.02 4.35
N GLU A 387 -4.01 8.83 3.70
CA GLU A 387 -3.81 10.26 3.58
C GLU A 387 -3.81 10.95 4.96
N ASN A 388 -4.67 10.52 5.87
CA ASN A 388 -4.68 11.01 7.24
C ASN A 388 -3.40 10.64 8.01
N PHE A 389 -2.79 9.49 7.74
CA PHE A 389 -1.49 9.14 8.32
C PHE A 389 -0.38 10.03 7.77
N GLN A 390 -0.32 10.25 6.46
CA GLN A 390 0.64 11.18 5.85
C GLN A 390 0.49 12.59 6.44
N LYS A 391 -0.73 13.07 6.58
CA LYS A 391 -1.04 14.34 7.20
C LYS A 391 -0.56 14.42 8.65
N LYS A 392 -0.74 13.36 9.44
CA LYS A 392 -0.25 13.30 10.82
C LYS A 392 1.28 13.30 10.88
N LEU A 393 1.95 12.58 9.98
CA LEU A 393 3.40 12.59 9.85
C LEU A 393 3.91 14.00 9.51
N TRP A 394 3.31 14.64 8.53
CA TRP A 394 3.66 16.01 8.13
C TRP A 394 3.45 17.02 9.28
N LEU A 395 2.35 16.90 10.03
CA LEU A 395 2.09 17.70 11.22
C LEU A 395 2.96 17.29 12.41
N LYS A 396 3.91 16.38 12.24
CA LYS A 396 4.78 15.82 13.30
C LYS A 396 3.96 15.25 14.48
N LYS A 397 2.77 14.75 14.22
CA LYS A 397 1.93 14.09 15.21
C LYS A 397 2.45 12.67 15.46
N LYS A 398 2.61 12.32 16.73
CA LYS A 398 2.86 10.92 17.10
C LYS A 398 1.57 10.13 16.96
N PHE A 399 1.67 8.90 16.48
CA PHE A 399 0.57 7.95 16.43
C PHE A 399 1.06 6.54 16.77
N VAL A 400 0.15 5.73 17.28
CA VAL A 400 0.43 4.35 17.64
C VAL A 400 0.31 3.49 16.39
N THR A 401 1.40 2.82 16.00
CA THR A 401 1.42 1.88 14.85
C THR A 401 1.14 0.46 15.26
N GLY A 402 1.32 0.15 16.55
CA GLY A 402 1.03 -1.12 17.16
C GLY A 402 0.87 -0.93 18.66
N ALA A 403 0.14 -1.79 19.30
CA ALA A 403 0.00 -1.85 20.75
C ALA A 403 0.42 -3.25 21.21
N GLY A 404 1.26 -3.29 22.23
CA GLY A 404 1.60 -4.51 22.94
C GLY A 404 1.10 -4.43 24.38
N TYR A 405 0.95 -5.57 25.01
CA TYR A 405 0.59 -5.68 26.42
C TYR A 405 1.77 -6.27 27.21
N CYS A 406 2.04 -5.70 28.36
CA CYS A 406 2.94 -6.33 29.34
C CYS A 406 2.11 -7.12 30.34
N VAL A 407 2.20 -8.44 30.28
CA VAL A 407 1.45 -9.36 31.13
C VAL A 407 2.41 -9.96 32.16
N SER A 408 2.06 -9.88 33.44
CA SER A 408 2.88 -10.50 34.51
C SER A 408 2.98 -12.01 34.30
N LEU A 409 4.20 -12.55 34.33
CA LEU A 409 4.40 -14.00 34.20
C LEU A 409 3.77 -14.79 35.35
N VAL A 410 3.57 -14.16 36.50
CA VAL A 410 2.88 -14.77 37.63
C VAL A 410 1.45 -15.16 37.28
N LEU A 411 0.77 -14.39 36.43
CA LEU A 411 -0.59 -14.70 35.97
C LEU A 411 -0.64 -15.92 35.02
N LEU A 412 0.47 -16.24 34.37
CA LEU A 412 0.58 -17.32 33.41
C LEU A 412 1.10 -18.63 34.03
N LYS A 413 1.26 -18.71 35.37
CA LYS A 413 1.80 -19.88 36.05
C LYS A 413 1.07 -21.21 35.79
N SER A 414 -0.23 -21.13 35.50
CA SER A 414 -1.05 -22.31 35.18
C SER A 414 -0.70 -22.95 33.83
N ASN A 415 -0.04 -22.21 32.92
CA ASN A 415 0.33 -22.69 31.60
C ASN A 415 1.87 -22.82 31.46
N GLU A 416 2.39 -23.94 31.95
CA GLU A 416 3.85 -24.20 31.95
C GLU A 416 4.47 -24.19 30.54
N ASN A 417 3.75 -24.69 29.55
CA ASN A 417 4.23 -24.67 28.16
C ASN A 417 4.36 -23.28 27.60
N LEU A 418 3.39 -22.41 27.88
CA LEU A 418 3.42 -21.01 27.47
C LEU A 418 4.55 -20.28 28.19
N LEU A 419 4.72 -20.48 29.50
CA LEU A 419 5.84 -19.93 30.25
C LEU A 419 7.18 -20.32 29.66
N LYS A 420 7.38 -21.59 29.27
CA LYS A 420 8.60 -22.02 28.58
C LYS A 420 8.83 -21.31 27.28
N LYS A 421 7.80 -21.17 26.41
CA LYS A 421 7.91 -20.45 25.15
C LYS A 421 8.36 -19.00 25.35
N ILE A 422 7.78 -18.30 26.32
CA ILE A 422 8.13 -16.91 26.65
C ILE A 422 9.53 -16.83 27.27
N PHE A 423 9.84 -17.70 28.20
CA PHE A 423 11.09 -17.68 28.95
C PHE A 423 12.33 -18.00 28.08
N TYR A 424 12.15 -18.74 26.99
CA TYR A 424 13.21 -19.07 26.04
C TYR A 424 13.20 -18.18 24.79
N ASP A 425 12.28 -17.18 24.69
CA ASP A 425 12.35 -16.19 23.62
C ASP A 425 13.54 -15.25 23.84
N THR A 426 14.41 -15.18 22.84
CA THR A 426 15.68 -14.42 22.92
C THR A 426 15.47 -12.93 23.11
N ARG A 427 14.45 -12.36 22.44
CA ARG A 427 14.14 -10.93 22.51
C ARG A 427 13.57 -10.56 23.87
N GLN A 428 12.71 -11.41 24.41
CA GLN A 428 12.14 -11.22 25.74
C GLN A 428 13.20 -11.29 26.82
N ARG A 429 14.15 -12.23 26.72
CA ARG A 429 15.28 -12.33 27.65
C ARG A 429 16.16 -11.09 27.59
N GLN A 430 16.50 -10.63 26.40
CA GLN A 430 17.31 -9.42 26.27
C GLN A 430 16.65 -8.21 26.89
N GLN A 431 15.34 -8.03 26.71
CA GLN A 431 14.58 -6.97 27.35
C GLN A 431 14.65 -7.05 28.89
N TRP A 432 14.53 -8.26 29.47
CA TRP A 432 14.65 -8.43 30.92
C TRP A 432 16.03 -8.09 31.45
N LEU A 433 17.09 -8.43 30.70
CA LEU A 433 18.45 -8.03 31.06
C LEU A 433 18.58 -6.50 31.12
N GLU A 434 18.05 -5.82 30.13
CA GLU A 434 18.15 -4.35 30.04
C GLU A 434 17.30 -3.65 31.11
N ILE A 435 16.06 -4.09 31.32
CA ILE A 435 15.11 -3.42 32.25
C ILE A 435 15.38 -3.75 33.70
N PHE A 436 15.63 -5.04 34.01
CA PHE A 436 15.76 -5.51 35.39
C PHE A 436 17.21 -5.73 35.81
N SER A 437 18.18 -5.43 34.93
CA SER A 437 19.63 -5.64 35.17
C SER A 437 19.95 -7.05 35.69
N LEU A 438 19.29 -8.06 35.09
CA LEU A 438 19.49 -9.46 35.46
C LEU A 438 20.79 -9.99 34.87
N ASP A 439 21.43 -10.95 35.56
CA ASP A 439 22.53 -11.73 35.02
C ASP A 439 21.99 -13.01 34.40
N MET A 440 22.36 -13.29 33.14
CA MET A 440 21.94 -14.50 32.44
C MET A 440 22.53 -15.77 33.05
N ALA A 441 23.77 -15.73 33.51
CA ALA A 441 24.41 -16.87 34.11
C ALA A 441 23.72 -17.29 35.44
N ASP A 442 23.32 -16.28 36.23
CA ASP A 442 22.52 -16.49 37.43
C ASP A 442 21.16 -17.12 37.09
N LEU A 443 20.46 -16.56 36.12
CA LEU A 443 19.14 -17.03 35.71
C LEU A 443 19.19 -18.49 35.21
N GLU A 444 20.17 -18.81 34.37
CA GLU A 444 20.34 -20.16 33.86
C GLU A 444 20.77 -21.15 34.93
N SER A 445 21.59 -20.71 35.87
CA SER A 445 21.99 -21.55 37.02
C SER A 445 20.78 -21.88 37.90
N GLU A 446 19.89 -20.93 38.14
CA GLU A 446 18.68 -21.16 38.92
C GLU A 446 17.66 -22.06 38.20
N LEU A 447 17.46 -21.88 36.90
CA LEU A 447 16.57 -22.71 36.09
C LEU A 447 17.00 -24.18 35.98
N ARG A 448 18.26 -24.51 36.26
CA ARG A 448 18.71 -25.91 36.34
C ARG A 448 18.19 -26.62 37.56
N ASN A 449 17.85 -25.88 38.61
CA ASN A 449 17.58 -26.45 39.93
C ASN A 449 16.09 -26.34 40.35
N ILE A 450 15.33 -25.42 39.72
CA ILE A 450 13.93 -25.14 40.08
C ILE A 450 13.08 -24.94 38.83
N SER A 451 11.76 -25.13 38.97
CA SER A 451 10.82 -24.85 37.89
C SER A 451 10.70 -23.32 37.62
N ILE A 452 10.23 -22.95 36.42
CA ILE A 452 9.97 -21.55 36.09
C ILE A 452 8.90 -20.97 37.04
N ALA A 453 7.90 -21.78 37.42
CA ALA A 453 6.86 -21.34 38.36
C ALA A 453 7.44 -21.05 39.76
N ASP A 454 8.34 -21.87 40.24
CA ASP A 454 9.03 -21.65 41.53
C ASP A 454 10.01 -20.47 41.46
N LEU A 455 10.66 -20.27 40.31
CA LEU A 455 11.54 -19.14 40.09
C LEU A 455 10.77 -17.80 40.22
N LEU A 456 9.55 -17.75 39.70
CA LEU A 456 8.68 -16.58 39.78
C LEU A 456 8.15 -16.28 41.20
N GLU A 457 8.32 -17.16 42.15
CA GLU A 457 8.05 -16.87 43.58
C GLU A 457 9.18 -16.09 44.26
N LYS A 458 10.37 -16.07 43.68
CA LYS A 458 11.52 -15.36 44.25
C LYS A 458 11.36 -13.86 44.00
N GLU A 459 11.71 -13.05 44.99
CA GLU A 459 11.61 -11.59 44.99
C GLU A 459 12.30 -10.97 43.75
N LYS A 460 13.40 -11.55 43.28
CA LYS A 460 14.19 -11.10 42.14
C LYS A 460 13.43 -11.24 40.79
N TYR A 461 12.51 -12.21 40.68
CA TYR A 461 11.90 -12.59 39.39
C TYR A 461 10.38 -12.43 39.33
N LYS A 462 9.72 -12.16 40.46
CA LYS A 462 8.26 -12.06 40.52
C LYS A 462 7.66 -10.92 39.70
N TYR A 463 8.46 -9.94 39.34
CA TYR A 463 8.02 -8.78 38.52
C TYR A 463 8.29 -8.95 37.03
N LEU A 464 8.80 -10.12 36.59
CA LEU A 464 9.01 -10.35 35.17
C LEU A 464 7.68 -10.34 34.42
N MET A 465 7.69 -9.69 33.26
CA MET A 465 6.53 -9.53 32.39
C MET A 465 6.83 -10.10 31.00
N ALA A 466 5.80 -10.66 30.38
CA ALA A 466 5.78 -10.95 28.96
C ALA A 466 5.37 -9.69 28.19
N ASP A 467 6.23 -9.21 27.33
CA ASP A 467 5.90 -8.17 26.36
C ASP A 467 5.36 -8.80 25.07
N THR A 468 4.05 -8.70 24.86
CA THR A 468 3.42 -9.33 23.70
C THR A 468 3.91 -8.74 22.37
N GLY A 469 4.45 -7.53 22.37
CA GLY A 469 5.06 -6.90 21.18
C GLY A 469 6.35 -7.58 20.71
N LEU A 470 7.01 -8.35 21.59
CA LEU A 470 8.22 -9.12 21.27
C LEU A 470 7.93 -10.58 20.87
N LEU A 471 6.76 -11.07 21.19
CA LEU A 471 6.38 -12.46 20.95
C LEU A 471 5.80 -12.64 19.54
N GLY A 472 5.95 -13.84 18.95
CA GLY A 472 5.28 -14.18 17.71
C GLY A 472 3.76 -14.26 17.87
N GLU A 473 3.00 -14.00 16.81
CA GLU A 473 1.52 -13.89 16.85
C GLU A 473 0.81 -15.04 17.54
N ALA A 474 1.26 -16.29 17.34
CA ALA A 474 0.68 -17.47 17.99
C ALA A 474 0.84 -17.43 19.52
N VAL A 475 2.04 -17.06 20.00
CA VAL A 475 2.33 -16.95 21.44
C VAL A 475 1.63 -15.74 22.04
N GLN A 476 1.58 -14.62 21.31
CA GLN A 476 0.84 -13.42 21.71
C GLN A 476 -0.64 -13.74 21.93
N SER A 477 -1.28 -14.43 20.99
CA SER A 477 -2.68 -14.84 21.09
C SER A 477 -2.92 -15.76 22.28
N GLU A 478 -1.99 -16.70 22.53
CA GLU A 478 -2.05 -17.62 23.67
C GLU A 478 -1.90 -16.88 25.01
N VAL A 479 -1.00 -15.89 25.11
CA VAL A 479 -0.84 -15.03 26.30
C VAL A 479 -2.10 -14.22 26.60
N LEU A 480 -2.75 -13.68 25.57
CA LEU A 480 -3.94 -12.83 25.75
C LEU A 480 -5.22 -13.64 26.00
N SER A 481 -5.22 -14.94 25.74
CA SER A 481 -6.34 -15.84 25.99
C SER A 481 -6.22 -16.63 27.30
N SER A 482 -5.06 -16.62 27.94
CA SER A 482 -4.74 -17.30 29.20
C SER A 482 -5.07 -16.41 30.40
#